data_76ce46bcdef927761363b40583436607
#
_entry.id   76ce46bcdef927761363b40583436607
#
_cell.length_a   1.000
_cell.length_b   1.000
_cell.length_c   1.000
_cell.angle_alpha   90.00
_cell.angle_beta   90.00
_cell.angle_gamma   90.00
#
_symmetry.space_group_name_H-M   'P 1'
#
loop_
_entity.id
_entity.type
_entity.pdbx_description
1 polymer ?
#
loop_
_entity_poly.entity_id
_entity_poly.type
_entity_poly.pdbx_seq_one_letter_code
_entity_poly.pdbx_strand_id
1 'polypeptide(L)'
;MTKLTKLIISLALVFLAPLALACDYPAPPKDLPDGATATKEEMLAGVKLISAYQEEMTTYLSCIEADQIMAMQAIAEDDEEGKMRSKSNFDKRYNAAVDEQTKAVEQFNLEIRTYKAR
;
A
#
# COMPACT_ATOMS: atom_id res chain seq x y z
N MET A 1 37.41 28.24 -49.79
CA MET A 1 37.51 27.07 -48.87
C MET A 1 36.67 27.35 -47.64
N THR A 2 35.44 26.98 -47.67
CA THR A 2 34.51 27.15 -46.56
C THR A 2 34.17 25.80 -45.95
N LYS A 3 34.75 25.56 -44.77
CA LYS A 3 34.43 24.36 -43.99
C LYS A 3 33.06 24.52 -43.34
N LEU A 4 32.07 23.87 -43.87
CA LEU A 4 30.73 23.77 -43.27
C LEU A 4 30.79 22.88 -42.05
N THR A 5 30.86 23.45 -40.88
CA THR A 5 30.75 22.77 -39.62
C THR A 5 29.29 22.36 -39.41
N LYS A 6 28.96 21.10 -39.64
CA LYS A 6 27.62 20.54 -39.31
C LYS A 6 27.47 20.47 -37.82
N LEU A 7 26.72 21.37 -37.24
CA LEU A 7 26.26 21.34 -35.86
C LEU A 7 25.17 20.30 -35.75
N ILE A 8 25.52 19.13 -35.27
CA ILE A 8 24.53 18.08 -34.92
C ILE A 8 23.96 18.45 -33.58
N ILE A 9 22.78 19.05 -33.59
CA ILE A 9 21.98 19.26 -32.38
C ILE A 9 21.34 17.89 -32.04
N SER A 10 21.97 17.15 -31.13
CA SER A 10 21.39 15.97 -30.53
C SER A 10 20.24 16.40 -29.61
N LEU A 11 19.02 16.30 -30.11
CA LEU A 11 17.80 16.47 -29.32
C LEU A 11 17.66 15.27 -28.40
N ALA A 12 18.18 15.38 -27.17
CA ALA A 12 17.97 14.40 -26.13
C ALA A 12 16.48 14.43 -25.73
N LEU A 13 15.72 13.49 -26.25
CA LEU A 13 14.35 13.22 -25.82
C LEU A 13 14.40 12.66 -24.40
N VAL A 14 14.25 13.54 -23.41
CA VAL A 14 14.05 13.12 -22.02
C VAL A 14 12.68 12.46 -21.96
N PHE A 15 12.64 11.13 -22.00
CA PHE A 15 11.47 10.36 -21.63
C PHE A 15 11.23 10.60 -20.14
N LEU A 16 10.33 11.52 -19.79
CA LEU A 16 9.69 11.51 -18.49
C LEU A 16 8.79 10.25 -18.46
N ALA A 17 9.37 9.13 -18.03
CA ALA A 17 8.56 7.99 -17.63
C ALA A 17 7.65 8.48 -16.48
N PRO A 18 6.32 8.27 -16.53
CA PRO A 18 5.49 8.53 -15.38
C PRO A 18 6.03 7.66 -14.24
N LEU A 19 6.47 8.28 -13.16
CA LEU A 19 6.72 7.59 -11.90
C LEU A 19 5.36 7.01 -11.50
N ALA A 20 5.13 5.75 -11.86
CA ALA A 20 4.08 4.97 -11.26
C ALA A 20 4.40 4.95 -9.76
N LEU A 21 3.66 5.70 -8.97
CA LEU A 21 3.75 5.66 -7.52
C LEU A 21 3.37 4.24 -7.11
N ALA A 22 4.39 3.42 -6.83
CA ALA A 22 4.17 2.10 -6.27
C ALA A 22 3.54 2.30 -4.90
N CYS A 23 2.33 1.72 -4.70
CA CYS A 23 1.68 1.75 -3.40
C CYS A 23 2.46 0.85 -2.43
N ASP A 24 3.03 1.44 -1.38
CA ASP A 24 3.81 0.71 -0.39
C ASP A 24 2.88 -0.11 0.51
N TYR A 25 3.05 -1.44 0.48
CA TYR A 25 2.29 -2.35 1.33
C TYR A 25 2.85 -2.32 2.76
N PRO A 26 2.06 -1.91 3.79
CA PRO A 26 2.54 -1.84 5.15
C PRO A 26 2.76 -3.23 5.75
N ALA A 27 3.87 -3.39 6.48
CA ALA A 27 4.13 -4.61 7.23
C ALA A 27 3.40 -4.58 8.59
N PRO A 28 2.73 -5.68 8.99
CA PRO A 28 2.11 -5.74 10.30
C PRO A 28 3.16 -5.63 11.42
N PRO A 29 2.83 -5.02 12.57
CA PRO A 29 3.74 -4.91 13.70
C PRO A 29 4.18 -6.28 14.19
N LYS A 30 5.50 -6.48 14.40
CA LYS A 30 6.06 -7.75 14.85
C LYS A 30 6.21 -7.84 16.36
N ASP A 31 6.41 -6.70 17.03
CA ASP A 31 6.76 -6.62 18.45
C ASP A 31 5.57 -6.12 19.28
N LEU A 32 4.40 -6.75 19.08
CA LEU A 32 3.24 -6.45 19.92
C LEU A 32 3.42 -7.08 21.31
N PRO A 33 3.05 -6.36 22.39
CA PRO A 33 3.20 -6.84 23.75
C PRO A 33 2.29 -8.03 24.05
N ASP A 34 2.80 -8.96 24.85
CA ASP A 34 2.04 -10.08 25.41
C ASP A 34 1.22 -9.58 26.62
N GLY A 35 -0.10 -9.65 26.51
CA GLY A 35 -1.02 -9.19 27.56
C GLY A 35 -0.87 -9.91 28.89
N ALA A 36 -0.32 -11.13 28.93
CA ALA A 36 -0.09 -11.88 30.16
C ALA A 36 1.08 -11.32 30.99
N THR A 37 2.07 -10.71 30.34
CA THR A 37 3.34 -10.33 30.98
C THR A 37 3.69 -8.85 30.87
N ALA A 38 3.13 -8.15 29.85
CA ALA A 38 3.47 -6.77 29.55
C ALA A 38 3.08 -5.77 30.64
N THR A 39 3.86 -4.72 30.77
CA THR A 39 3.52 -3.53 31.58
C THR A 39 2.44 -2.69 30.90
N LYS A 40 1.87 -1.74 31.66
CA LYS A 40 0.91 -0.77 31.11
C LYS A 40 1.54 0.07 30.00
N GLU A 41 2.77 0.50 30.20
CA GLU A 41 3.54 1.30 29.25
C GLU A 41 3.78 0.54 27.93
N GLU A 42 4.10 -0.75 28.02
CA GLU A 42 4.26 -1.62 26.84
C GLU A 42 2.94 -1.82 26.11
N MET A 43 1.83 -2.02 26.84
CA MET A 43 0.50 -2.13 26.22
C MET A 43 0.11 -0.83 25.50
N LEU A 44 0.40 0.34 26.08
CA LEU A 44 0.15 1.64 25.42
C LEU A 44 1.02 1.84 24.19
N ALA A 45 2.27 1.37 24.21
CA ALA A 45 3.14 1.35 23.04
C ALA A 45 2.55 0.45 21.93
N GLY A 46 2.01 -0.71 22.28
CA GLY A 46 1.30 -1.61 21.35
C GLY A 46 0.10 -0.93 20.68
N VAL A 47 -0.69 -0.17 21.43
CA VAL A 47 -1.80 0.62 20.86
C VAL A 47 -1.30 1.59 19.79
N LYS A 48 -0.18 2.28 20.04
CA LYS A 48 0.41 3.21 19.07
C LYS A 48 0.90 2.50 17.81
N LEU A 49 1.52 1.31 17.95
CA LEU A 49 1.98 0.51 16.82
C LEU A 49 0.82 0.05 15.93
N ILE A 50 -0.28 -0.42 16.53
CA ILE A 50 -1.48 -0.82 15.77
C ILE A 50 -2.11 0.39 15.10
N SER A 51 -2.23 1.53 15.78
CA SER A 51 -2.80 2.75 15.19
C SER A 51 -1.98 3.23 13.99
N ALA A 52 -0.65 3.24 14.10
CA ALA A 52 0.22 3.61 12.99
C ALA A 52 0.08 2.65 11.79
N TYR A 53 0.04 1.35 12.06
CA TYR A 53 -0.20 0.34 11.03
C TYR A 53 -1.55 0.52 10.32
N GLN A 54 -2.62 0.85 11.06
CA GLN A 54 -3.93 1.11 10.48
C GLN A 54 -3.93 2.36 9.59
N GLU A 55 -3.20 3.42 9.97
CA GLU A 55 -3.03 4.63 9.14
C GLU A 55 -2.27 4.33 7.85
N GLU A 56 -1.17 3.57 7.94
CA GLU A 56 -0.40 3.13 6.77
C GLU A 56 -1.25 2.27 5.84
N MET A 57 -2.05 1.36 6.39
CA MET A 57 -2.95 0.51 5.61
C MET A 57 -4.05 1.34 4.92
N THR A 58 -4.61 2.34 5.60
CA THR A 58 -5.57 3.27 5.00
C THR A 58 -4.94 4.01 3.82
N THR A 59 -3.71 4.46 3.95
CA THR A 59 -2.96 5.11 2.87
C THR A 59 -2.72 4.16 1.71
N TYR A 60 -2.33 2.91 1.98
CA TYR A 60 -2.15 1.88 0.96
C TYR A 60 -3.44 1.58 0.20
N LEU A 61 -4.56 1.37 0.91
CA LEU A 61 -5.86 1.09 0.29
C LEU A 61 -6.31 2.24 -0.61
N SER A 62 -6.18 3.50 -0.16
CA SER A 62 -6.49 4.67 -0.97
C SER A 62 -5.59 4.77 -2.22
N CYS A 63 -4.32 4.39 -2.10
CA CYS A 63 -3.38 4.38 -3.21
C CYS A 63 -3.80 3.36 -4.28
N ILE A 64 -4.12 2.12 -3.89
CA ILE A 64 -4.54 1.09 -4.86
C ILE A 64 -5.91 1.37 -5.47
N GLU A 65 -6.80 2.08 -4.78
CA GLU A 65 -8.06 2.56 -5.34
C GLU A 65 -7.80 3.60 -6.45
N ALA A 66 -6.90 4.56 -6.22
CA ALA A 66 -6.51 5.53 -7.23
C ALA A 66 -5.84 4.86 -8.44
N ASP A 67 -4.94 3.90 -8.21
CA ASP A 67 -4.32 3.10 -9.28
C ASP A 67 -5.37 2.33 -10.09
N GLN A 68 -6.39 1.77 -9.45
CA GLN A 68 -7.47 1.05 -10.13
C GLN A 68 -8.28 1.97 -11.04
N ILE A 69 -8.59 3.18 -10.59
CA ILE A 69 -9.31 4.17 -11.42
C ILE A 69 -8.49 4.47 -12.68
N MET A 70 -7.19 4.71 -12.53
CA MET A 70 -6.30 4.98 -13.66
C MET A 70 -6.17 3.77 -14.60
N ALA A 71 -6.05 2.56 -14.04
CA ALA A 71 -5.98 1.32 -14.81
C ALA A 71 -7.25 1.09 -15.64
N MET A 72 -8.43 1.33 -15.06
CA MET A 72 -9.70 1.19 -15.76
C MET A 72 -9.85 2.20 -16.90
N GLN A 73 -9.36 3.43 -16.72
CA GLN A 73 -9.36 4.46 -17.76
C GLN A 73 -8.43 4.13 -18.94
N ALA A 74 -7.36 3.37 -18.69
CA ALA A 74 -6.38 2.96 -19.71
C ALA A 74 -6.83 1.76 -20.54
N ILE A 75 -7.86 1.01 -20.09
CA ILE A 75 -8.40 -0.14 -20.81
C ILE A 75 -9.38 0.36 -21.89
N ALA A 76 -9.31 -0.24 -23.09
CA ALA A 76 -10.20 0.10 -24.20
C ALA A 76 -11.67 -0.08 -23.79
N GLU A 77 -12.56 0.77 -24.31
CA GLU A 77 -13.95 0.84 -23.88
C GLU A 77 -14.72 -0.48 -24.17
N ASP A 78 -14.34 -1.19 -25.21
CA ASP A 78 -14.89 -2.47 -25.66
C ASP A 78 -14.15 -3.71 -25.10
N ASP A 79 -13.05 -3.54 -24.34
CA ASP A 79 -12.30 -4.63 -23.73
C ASP A 79 -12.90 -5.05 -22.38
N GLU A 80 -14.04 -5.73 -22.42
CA GLU A 80 -14.73 -6.21 -21.21
C GLU A 80 -13.91 -7.26 -20.44
N GLU A 81 -13.12 -8.09 -21.13
CA GLU A 81 -12.24 -9.08 -20.48
C GLU A 81 -11.11 -8.39 -19.71
N GLY A 82 -10.49 -7.37 -20.29
CA GLY A 82 -9.46 -6.56 -19.63
C GLY A 82 -10.00 -5.86 -18.39
N LYS A 83 -11.20 -5.29 -18.47
CA LYS A 83 -11.89 -4.66 -17.33
C LYS A 83 -12.16 -5.64 -16.20
N MET A 84 -12.70 -6.83 -16.50
CA MET A 84 -12.97 -7.87 -15.51
C MET A 84 -11.69 -8.37 -14.85
N ARG A 85 -10.62 -8.57 -15.61
CA ARG A 85 -9.31 -9.00 -15.08
C ARG A 85 -8.71 -7.94 -14.15
N SER A 86 -8.74 -6.67 -14.55
CA SER A 86 -8.26 -5.55 -13.74
C SER A 86 -9.02 -5.46 -12.42
N LYS A 87 -10.36 -5.52 -12.47
CA LYS A 87 -11.20 -5.50 -11.28
C LYS A 87 -10.92 -6.69 -10.36
N SER A 88 -10.80 -7.90 -10.89
CA SER A 88 -10.52 -9.10 -10.12
C SER A 88 -9.16 -9.00 -9.39
N ASN A 89 -8.15 -8.48 -10.06
CA ASN A 89 -6.83 -8.27 -9.45
C ASN A 89 -6.86 -7.23 -8.33
N PHE A 90 -7.59 -6.14 -8.52
CA PHE A 90 -7.80 -5.14 -7.49
C PHE A 90 -8.54 -5.73 -6.28
N ASP A 91 -9.66 -6.41 -6.49
CA ASP A 91 -10.46 -7.02 -5.41
C ASP A 91 -9.61 -7.98 -4.57
N LYS A 92 -8.75 -8.80 -5.19
CA LYS A 92 -7.84 -9.70 -4.47
C LYS A 92 -6.83 -8.95 -3.60
N ARG A 93 -6.21 -7.89 -4.13
CA ARG A 93 -5.25 -7.07 -3.39
C ARG A 93 -5.91 -6.33 -2.23
N TYR A 94 -7.06 -5.73 -2.48
CA TYR A 94 -7.83 -4.98 -1.49
C TYR A 94 -8.28 -5.89 -0.33
N ASN A 95 -8.91 -7.01 -0.65
CA ASN A 95 -9.41 -7.94 0.35
C ASN A 95 -8.28 -8.57 1.16
N ALA A 96 -7.15 -8.94 0.53
CA ALA A 96 -5.99 -9.47 1.25
C ALA A 96 -5.44 -8.46 2.27
N ALA A 97 -5.37 -7.18 1.91
CA ALA A 97 -4.92 -6.11 2.81
C ALA A 97 -5.87 -5.90 3.98
N VAL A 98 -7.18 -5.87 3.73
CA VAL A 98 -8.21 -5.74 4.77
C VAL A 98 -8.18 -6.94 5.72
N ASP A 99 -8.04 -8.16 5.20
CA ASP A 99 -7.96 -9.37 6.01
C ASP A 99 -6.71 -9.38 6.90
N GLU A 100 -5.56 -8.95 6.39
CA GLU A 100 -4.32 -8.89 7.18
C GLU A 100 -4.40 -7.83 8.28
N GLN A 101 -4.95 -6.65 7.97
CA GLN A 101 -5.20 -5.62 8.98
C GLN A 101 -6.15 -6.11 10.07
N THR A 102 -7.24 -6.76 9.70
CA THR A 102 -8.21 -7.32 10.63
C THR A 102 -7.55 -8.33 11.58
N LYS A 103 -6.74 -9.24 11.05
CA LYS A 103 -6.00 -10.21 11.86
C LYS A 103 -5.07 -9.55 12.88
N ALA A 104 -4.30 -8.56 12.46
CA ALA A 104 -3.39 -7.85 13.35
C ALA A 104 -4.13 -7.14 14.50
N VAL A 105 -5.24 -6.49 14.19
CA VAL A 105 -6.10 -5.80 15.17
C VAL A 105 -6.74 -6.79 16.13
N GLU A 106 -7.27 -7.90 15.63
CA GLU A 106 -7.90 -8.95 16.46
C GLU A 106 -6.89 -9.61 17.40
N GLN A 107 -5.67 -9.91 16.92
CA GLN A 107 -4.61 -10.46 17.76
C GLN A 107 -4.25 -9.51 18.89
N PHE A 108 -4.07 -8.23 18.60
CA PHE A 108 -3.78 -7.27 19.66
C PHE A 108 -4.95 -7.02 20.61
N ASN A 109 -6.18 -7.05 20.13
CA ASN A 109 -7.38 -7.01 21.00
C ASN A 109 -7.45 -8.20 21.95
N LEU A 110 -6.97 -9.37 21.54
CA LEU A 110 -6.84 -10.53 22.43
C LEU A 110 -5.82 -10.23 23.55
N GLU A 111 -4.68 -9.66 23.22
CA GLU A 111 -3.67 -9.29 24.22
C GLU A 111 -4.20 -8.23 25.21
N ILE A 112 -4.98 -7.25 24.73
CA ILE A 112 -5.65 -6.27 25.58
C ILE A 112 -6.62 -6.95 26.56
N ARG A 113 -7.41 -7.92 26.09
CA ARG A 113 -8.32 -8.66 26.96
C ARG A 113 -7.56 -9.48 28.01
N THR A 114 -6.50 -10.15 27.60
CA THR A 114 -5.61 -10.89 28.51
C THR A 114 -5.01 -9.98 29.57
N TYR A 115 -4.51 -8.82 29.17
CA TYR A 115 -3.97 -7.82 30.11
C TYR A 115 -5.01 -7.36 31.15
N LYS A 116 -6.24 -7.09 30.71
CA LYS A 116 -7.32 -6.63 31.59
C LYS A 116 -7.85 -7.71 32.55
N ALA A 117 -7.63 -8.97 32.24
CA ALA A 117 -8.08 -10.11 33.03
C ALA A 117 -7.13 -10.53 34.16
N ARG A 118 -5.95 -9.90 34.27
CA ARG A 118 -4.94 -10.15 35.31
C ARG A 118 -5.35 -9.60 36.67
#